data_71d8d61fab529fe1b2fa26741a74eac0
#
_entry.id   71d8d61fab529fe1b2fa26741a74eac0
#
_cell.length_a   1.000
_cell.length_b   1.000
_cell.length_c   1.000
_cell.angle_alpha   90.00
_cell.angle_beta   90.00
_cell.angle_gamma   90.00
#
_symmetry.space_group_name_H-M   'P 1'
#
loop_
_entity.id
_entity.type
_entity.pdbx_description
1 polymer ?
#
loop_
_entity_poly.entity_id
_entity_poly.type
_entity_poly.pdbx_seq_one_letter_code
_entity_poly.pdbx_strand_id
1 'polypeptide(L)'
;MKRRSDEEISAPLYEYDAAIRAQYGFFAGVDEAGRGPLCGPVVVAACILDPEKPVYGINDSKKLTEKKREALFDEILDKALAYKVVFVGPEIIDRDNILNATMSGMKQAAEGLDIVPNLVLVDGNRVPAALEIPAQPVVKGDATSASIGAASILAKVSRDRYMMELDKQYPQYQLAKHKGYPTKLHYELIDQYGIQPFYRRSFLKKQGYWPEGK
;
A
#
# COMPACT_ATOMS: atom_id res chain seq x y z
N MET A 1 -25.07 -12.92 16.28
CA MET A 1 -24.44 -11.59 16.57
C MET A 1 -24.90 -10.60 15.49
N LYS A 2 -25.32 -9.40 15.88
CA LYS A 2 -25.68 -8.32 14.94
C LYS A 2 -24.41 -7.86 14.21
N ARG A 3 -24.46 -7.75 12.87
CA ARG A 3 -23.33 -7.24 12.08
C ARG A 3 -23.15 -5.75 12.41
N ARG A 4 -21.92 -5.33 12.73
CA ARG A 4 -21.59 -3.91 12.98
C ARG A 4 -21.85 -3.09 11.73
N SER A 5 -22.29 -1.85 11.87
CA SER A 5 -22.38 -0.89 10.77
C SER A 5 -20.98 -0.44 10.32
N ASP A 6 -20.87 0.15 9.14
CA ASP A 6 -19.62 0.71 8.62
C ASP A 6 -19.10 1.84 9.53
N GLU A 7 -19.99 2.63 10.11
CA GLU A 7 -19.67 3.66 11.09
C GLU A 7 -19.12 3.05 12.39
N GLU A 8 -19.80 2.04 12.96
CA GLU A 8 -19.33 1.34 14.17
C GLU A 8 -17.96 0.66 13.97
N ILE A 9 -17.62 0.30 12.75
CA ILE A 9 -16.31 -0.28 12.40
C ILE A 9 -15.23 0.80 12.41
N SER A 10 -15.50 1.96 11.84
CA SER A 10 -14.51 3.02 11.64
C SER A 10 -14.40 3.98 12.85
N ALA A 11 -15.40 4.05 13.72
CA ALA A 11 -15.42 5.00 14.83
C ALA A 11 -14.13 5.01 15.67
N PRO A 12 -13.57 3.88 16.13
CA PRO A 12 -12.33 3.88 16.91
C PRO A 12 -11.13 4.45 16.16
N LEU A 13 -11.08 4.27 14.83
CA LEU A 13 -10.00 4.78 13.98
C LEU A 13 -10.09 6.31 13.85
N TYR A 14 -11.29 6.84 13.74
CA TYR A 14 -11.53 8.29 13.71
C TYR A 14 -11.33 8.95 15.07
N GLU A 15 -11.65 8.26 16.19
CA GLU A 15 -11.33 8.73 17.53
C GLU A 15 -9.81 8.91 17.73
N TYR A 16 -9.02 7.94 17.28
CA TYR A 16 -7.57 8.04 17.27
C TYR A 16 -7.09 9.23 16.42
N ASP A 17 -7.59 9.35 15.20
CA ASP A 17 -7.25 10.44 14.27
C ASP A 17 -7.65 11.82 14.83
N ALA A 18 -8.77 11.92 15.54
CA ALA A 18 -9.21 13.16 16.19
C ALA A 18 -8.23 13.60 17.30
N ALA A 19 -7.72 12.66 18.09
CA ALA A 19 -6.72 12.96 19.13
C ALA A 19 -5.40 13.45 18.51
N ILE A 20 -4.92 12.81 17.43
CA ILE A 20 -3.73 13.25 16.70
C ILE A 20 -3.94 14.64 16.10
N ARG A 21 -5.10 14.89 15.49
CA ARG A 21 -5.43 16.20 14.89
C ARG A 21 -5.51 17.32 15.93
N ALA A 22 -6.02 17.04 17.11
CA ALA A 22 -6.08 18.01 18.21
C ALA A 22 -4.67 18.45 18.67
N GLN A 23 -3.69 17.57 18.58
CA GLN A 23 -2.31 17.84 19.00
C GLN A 23 -1.44 18.46 17.90
N TYR A 24 -1.57 17.98 16.66
CA TYR A 24 -0.65 18.29 15.56
C TYR A 24 -1.28 19.07 14.40
N GLY A 25 -2.61 19.20 14.35
CA GLY A 25 -3.32 19.76 13.21
C GLY A 25 -3.46 18.76 12.05
N PHE A 26 -3.21 19.20 10.82
CA PHE A 26 -3.28 18.32 9.65
C PHE A 26 -2.16 17.26 9.68
N PHE A 27 -2.52 16.03 9.43
CA PHE A 27 -1.57 14.92 9.35
C PHE A 27 -1.94 13.98 8.21
N ALA A 28 -0.97 13.23 7.71
CA ALA A 28 -1.15 12.21 6.69
C ALA A 28 -0.94 10.81 7.28
N GLY A 29 -1.76 9.84 6.88
CA GLY A 29 -1.47 8.42 7.04
C GLY A 29 -0.72 7.88 5.83
N VAL A 30 0.24 6.98 6.04
CA VAL A 30 1.04 6.34 4.98
C VAL A 30 1.09 4.83 5.21
N ASP A 31 0.84 4.06 4.14
CA ASP A 31 0.95 2.59 4.13
C ASP A 31 1.41 2.09 2.75
N GLU A 32 1.79 0.80 2.68
CA GLU A 32 2.22 0.15 1.46
C GLU A 32 1.47 -1.15 1.15
N ALA A 33 1.47 -1.53 -0.11
CA ALA A 33 1.01 -2.83 -0.59
C ALA A 33 2.05 -3.47 -1.51
N GLY A 34 2.24 -4.80 -1.39
CA GLY A 34 3.04 -5.53 -2.35
C GLY A 34 4.51 -5.73 -1.98
N ARG A 35 4.89 -5.79 -0.70
CA ARG A 35 6.26 -6.15 -0.29
C ARG A 35 6.62 -7.59 -0.55
N GLY A 36 5.69 -8.53 -0.35
CA GLY A 36 5.92 -9.98 -0.45
C GLY A 36 5.90 -10.61 -1.84
N PRO A 37 5.23 -10.06 -2.87
CA PRO A 37 5.16 -10.63 -4.21
C PRO A 37 6.52 -10.77 -4.90
N LEU A 38 6.63 -11.76 -5.81
CA LEU A 38 7.83 -12.04 -6.64
C LEU A 38 7.97 -11.05 -7.80
N CYS A 39 6.90 -10.33 -8.14
CA CYS A 39 6.87 -9.44 -9.31
C CYS A 39 6.00 -8.20 -9.09
N GLY A 40 6.15 -7.24 -9.98
CA GLY A 40 5.45 -5.96 -9.94
C GLY A 40 5.99 -5.01 -8.86
N PRO A 41 5.45 -3.80 -8.78
CA PRO A 41 5.91 -2.78 -7.85
C PRO A 41 5.53 -3.07 -6.40
N VAL A 42 6.24 -2.46 -5.46
CA VAL A 42 5.65 -2.07 -4.18
C VAL A 42 4.94 -0.74 -4.41
N VAL A 43 3.72 -0.62 -3.93
CA VAL A 43 2.90 0.59 -4.07
C VAL A 43 2.69 1.19 -2.70
N VAL A 44 2.98 2.47 -2.58
CA VAL A 44 2.83 3.24 -1.34
C VAL A 44 1.79 4.32 -1.57
N ALA A 45 0.98 4.59 -0.57
CA ALA A 45 0.08 5.73 -0.59
C ALA A 45 0.21 6.58 0.67
N ALA A 46 -0.03 7.88 0.51
CA ALA A 46 -0.24 8.84 1.57
C ALA A 46 -1.65 9.45 1.44
N CYS A 47 -2.32 9.70 2.55
CA CYS A 47 -3.67 10.25 2.55
C CYS A 47 -3.89 11.19 3.73
N ILE A 48 -4.49 12.36 3.46
CA ILE A 48 -5.04 13.29 4.45
C ILE A 48 -6.56 13.26 4.33
N LEU A 49 -7.24 12.67 5.30
CA LEU A 49 -8.70 12.62 5.33
C LEU A 49 -9.30 13.97 5.76
N ASP A 50 -10.43 14.33 5.14
CA ASP A 50 -11.25 15.46 5.55
C ASP A 50 -12.08 15.06 6.79
N PRO A 51 -11.91 15.72 7.95
CA PRO A 51 -12.70 15.44 9.14
C PRO A 51 -14.18 15.74 8.97
N GLU A 52 -14.54 16.64 8.07
CA GLU A 52 -15.92 17.03 7.80
C GLU A 52 -16.62 16.06 6.82
N LYS A 53 -15.85 15.20 6.14
CA LYS A 53 -16.37 14.24 5.15
C LYS A 53 -15.88 12.82 5.45
N PRO A 54 -16.28 12.21 6.56
CA PRO A 54 -15.78 10.89 6.94
C PRO A 54 -16.12 9.82 5.89
N VAL A 55 -15.20 8.87 5.71
CA VAL A 55 -15.37 7.67 4.89
C VAL A 55 -15.60 6.48 5.82
N TYR A 56 -16.83 6.01 5.92
CA TYR A 56 -17.16 4.93 6.82
C TYR A 56 -16.88 3.55 6.23
N GLY A 57 -16.46 2.61 7.08
CA GLY A 57 -16.10 1.24 6.70
C GLY A 57 -14.60 1.05 6.43
N ILE A 58 -13.78 2.09 6.59
CA ILE A 58 -12.32 1.95 6.60
C ILE A 58 -11.91 0.99 7.72
N ASN A 59 -11.06 0.03 7.39
CA ASN A 59 -10.48 -0.96 8.27
C ASN A 59 -9.23 -1.52 7.58
N ASP A 60 -8.45 -2.37 8.27
CA ASP A 60 -7.39 -3.19 7.67
C ASP A 60 -7.84 -3.74 6.30
N SER A 61 -7.16 -3.34 5.24
CA SER A 61 -7.54 -3.64 3.86
C SER A 61 -7.62 -5.15 3.57
N LYS A 62 -6.91 -5.98 4.35
CA LYS A 62 -6.90 -7.44 4.23
C LYS A 62 -8.18 -8.09 4.77
N LYS A 63 -8.92 -7.37 5.64
CA LYS A 63 -10.20 -7.81 6.19
C LYS A 63 -11.41 -7.43 5.31
N LEU A 64 -11.19 -6.55 4.35
CA LEU A 64 -12.22 -6.08 3.42
C LEU A 64 -12.32 -7.01 2.20
N THR A 65 -13.52 -7.18 1.69
CA THR A 65 -13.69 -7.81 0.36
C THR A 65 -13.19 -6.90 -0.75
N GLU A 66 -12.81 -7.46 -1.89
CA GLU A 66 -12.36 -6.67 -3.05
C GLU A 66 -13.40 -5.61 -3.44
N LYS A 67 -14.67 -6.00 -3.56
CA LYS A 67 -15.77 -5.07 -3.86
C LYS A 67 -15.89 -3.92 -2.88
N LYS A 68 -15.67 -4.17 -1.55
CA LYS A 68 -15.74 -3.13 -0.53
C LYS A 68 -14.51 -2.21 -0.62
N ARG A 69 -13.32 -2.77 -0.89
CA ARG A 69 -12.10 -1.96 -1.10
C ARG A 69 -12.23 -1.03 -2.30
N GLU A 70 -12.75 -1.53 -3.43
CA GLU A 70 -12.98 -0.70 -4.63
C GLU A 70 -13.95 0.45 -4.35
N ALA A 71 -15.06 0.18 -3.67
CA ALA A 71 -16.02 1.23 -3.30
C ALA A 71 -15.41 2.29 -2.37
N LEU A 72 -14.64 1.85 -1.36
CA LEU A 72 -13.95 2.75 -0.45
C LEU A 72 -12.83 3.53 -1.14
N PHE A 73 -12.13 2.93 -2.10
CA PHE A 73 -11.13 3.60 -2.90
C PHE A 73 -11.71 4.83 -3.60
N ASP A 74 -12.82 4.66 -4.33
CA ASP A 74 -13.47 5.75 -5.04
C ASP A 74 -13.98 6.83 -4.07
N GLU A 75 -14.54 6.43 -2.92
CA GLU A 75 -15.00 7.34 -1.87
C GLU A 75 -13.86 8.12 -1.22
N ILE A 76 -12.69 7.49 -0.99
CA ILE A 76 -11.49 8.16 -0.47
C ILE A 76 -10.99 9.19 -1.48
N LEU A 77 -10.94 8.87 -2.77
CA LEU A 77 -10.50 9.81 -3.81
C LEU A 77 -11.40 11.06 -3.88
N ASP A 78 -12.72 10.89 -3.68
CA ASP A 78 -13.69 11.99 -3.73
C ASP A 78 -13.63 12.89 -2.48
N LYS A 79 -13.38 12.31 -1.29
CA LYS A 79 -13.53 12.99 -0.01
C LYS A 79 -12.23 13.42 0.66
N ALA A 80 -11.09 12.83 0.32
CA ALA A 80 -9.82 13.18 0.95
C ALA A 80 -9.39 14.60 0.59
N LEU A 81 -8.77 15.29 1.53
CA LEU A 81 -8.16 16.62 1.30
C LEU A 81 -6.97 16.54 0.36
N ALA A 82 -6.15 15.50 0.51
CA ALA A 82 -5.02 15.21 -0.37
C ALA A 82 -4.68 13.71 -0.32
N TYR A 83 -4.19 13.19 -1.42
CA TYR A 83 -3.61 11.84 -1.48
C TYR A 83 -2.52 11.77 -2.53
N LYS A 84 -1.60 10.80 -2.35
CA LYS A 84 -0.56 10.50 -3.32
C LYS A 84 -0.33 9.00 -3.36
N VAL A 85 -0.23 8.44 -4.57
CA VAL A 85 0.13 7.03 -4.79
C VAL A 85 1.43 6.97 -5.57
N VAL A 86 2.38 6.17 -5.09
CA VAL A 86 3.72 5.99 -5.68
C VAL A 86 3.95 4.52 -5.99
N PHE A 87 4.39 4.24 -7.21
CA PHE A 87 4.76 2.90 -7.66
C PHE A 87 6.28 2.79 -7.70
N VAL A 88 6.86 1.91 -6.89
CA VAL A 88 8.30 1.65 -6.87
C VAL A 88 8.57 0.33 -7.58
N GLY A 89 9.18 0.40 -8.76
CA GLY A 89 9.37 -0.72 -9.68
C GLY A 89 10.37 -1.79 -9.22
N PRO A 90 10.36 -2.95 -9.89
CA PRO A 90 11.28 -4.06 -9.60
C PRO A 90 12.75 -3.67 -9.63
N GLU A 91 13.17 -2.80 -10.56
CA GLU A 91 14.57 -2.37 -10.70
C GLU A 91 15.08 -1.64 -9.44
N ILE A 92 14.23 -0.79 -8.85
CA ILE A 92 14.56 -0.07 -7.60
C ILE A 92 14.60 -1.06 -6.43
N ILE A 93 13.63 -2.00 -6.39
CA ILE A 93 13.59 -3.04 -5.36
C ILE A 93 14.85 -3.92 -5.41
N ASP A 94 15.30 -4.28 -6.61
CA ASP A 94 16.49 -5.11 -6.79
C ASP A 94 17.78 -4.36 -6.45
N ARG A 95 17.85 -3.05 -6.75
CA ARG A 95 19.00 -2.20 -6.43
C ARG A 95 19.11 -1.91 -4.94
N ASP A 96 18.02 -1.51 -4.29
CA ASP A 96 18.02 -0.90 -2.95
C ASP A 96 17.52 -1.85 -1.85
N ASN A 97 17.05 -3.03 -2.18
CA ASN A 97 16.23 -3.98 -1.43
C ASN A 97 14.80 -3.47 -1.14
N ILE A 98 13.91 -4.40 -0.76
CA ILE A 98 12.49 -4.09 -0.56
C ILE A 98 12.23 -3.10 0.59
N LEU A 99 13.03 -3.14 1.66
CA LEU A 99 12.84 -2.22 2.78
C LEU A 99 13.16 -0.78 2.38
N ASN A 100 14.33 -0.56 1.78
CA ASN A 100 14.76 0.76 1.36
C ASN A 100 13.89 1.32 0.23
N ALA A 101 13.50 0.47 -0.73
CA ALA A 101 12.56 0.83 -1.79
C ALA A 101 11.19 1.27 -1.22
N THR A 102 10.66 0.55 -0.22
CA THR A 102 9.42 0.93 0.46
C THR A 102 9.59 2.25 1.20
N MET A 103 10.66 2.44 1.98
CA MET A 103 10.92 3.69 2.70
C MET A 103 11.06 4.89 1.75
N SER A 104 11.75 4.70 0.62
CA SER A 104 11.84 5.73 -0.43
C SER A 104 10.47 6.08 -1.02
N GLY A 105 9.64 5.08 -1.28
CA GLY A 105 8.26 5.29 -1.73
C GLY A 105 7.41 6.04 -0.70
N MET A 106 7.55 5.71 0.59
CA MET A 106 6.84 6.40 1.69
C MET A 106 7.24 7.88 1.78
N LYS A 107 8.55 8.18 1.65
CA LYS A 107 9.03 9.57 1.56
C LYS A 107 8.39 10.29 0.38
N GLN A 108 8.48 9.71 -0.82
CA GLN A 108 7.93 10.32 -2.03
C GLN A 108 6.41 10.53 -1.95
N ALA A 109 5.67 9.60 -1.34
CA ALA A 109 4.23 9.74 -1.17
C ALA A 109 3.88 10.86 -0.19
N ALA A 110 4.55 10.95 0.94
CA ALA A 110 4.29 11.97 1.96
C ALA A 110 4.66 13.38 1.48
N GLU A 111 5.85 13.55 0.88
CA GLU A 111 6.34 14.83 0.37
C GLU A 111 5.67 15.27 -0.95
N GLY A 112 5.06 14.32 -1.67
CA GLY A 112 4.35 14.58 -2.91
C GLY A 112 2.86 14.90 -2.73
N LEU A 113 2.37 15.09 -1.51
CA LEU A 113 1.02 15.57 -1.24
C LEU A 113 0.87 17.04 -1.63
N ASP A 114 -0.27 17.41 -2.20
CA ASP A 114 -0.58 18.82 -2.55
C ASP A 114 -0.77 19.71 -1.31
N ILE A 115 -1.02 19.10 -0.15
CA ILE A 115 -1.09 19.76 1.15
C ILE A 115 0.02 19.20 2.02
N VAL A 116 0.92 20.06 2.51
CA VAL A 116 1.99 19.66 3.42
C VAL A 116 1.42 19.37 4.81
N PRO A 117 1.50 18.13 5.32
CA PRO A 117 1.01 17.80 6.65
C PRO A 117 2.01 18.25 7.73
N ASN A 118 1.50 18.53 8.94
CA ASN A 118 2.35 18.83 10.10
C ASN A 118 2.99 17.56 10.70
N LEU A 119 2.39 16.39 10.44
CA LEU A 119 2.83 15.09 10.91
C LEU A 119 2.51 14.02 9.87
N VAL A 120 3.38 13.02 9.75
CA VAL A 120 3.13 11.80 8.97
C VAL A 120 3.06 10.60 9.93
N LEU A 121 1.94 9.87 9.90
CA LEU A 121 1.79 8.58 10.57
C LEU A 121 2.10 7.46 9.58
N VAL A 122 3.08 6.64 9.89
CA VAL A 122 3.54 5.56 9.00
C VAL A 122 3.15 4.20 9.59
N ASP A 123 2.48 3.35 8.80
CA ASP A 123 2.22 1.97 9.25
C ASP A 123 3.52 1.21 9.52
N GLY A 124 3.54 0.47 10.63
CA GLY A 124 4.68 -0.34 11.03
C GLY A 124 5.50 0.27 12.17
N ASN A 125 6.78 -0.09 12.24
CA ASN A 125 7.69 0.24 13.34
C ASN A 125 8.84 1.17 12.94
N ARG A 126 8.81 1.73 11.74
CA ARG A 126 9.88 2.59 11.18
C ARG A 126 9.30 3.74 10.39
N VAL A 127 10.05 4.82 10.31
CA VAL A 127 9.80 5.97 9.45
C VAL A 127 10.93 6.14 8.44
N PRO A 128 10.69 6.73 7.26
CA PRO A 128 11.76 7.05 6.30
C PRO A 128 12.82 7.98 6.93
N ALA A 129 14.09 7.57 6.89
CA ALA A 129 15.17 8.30 7.57
C ALA A 129 15.44 9.71 7.02
N ALA A 130 15.06 9.96 5.75
CA ALA A 130 15.30 11.24 5.08
C ALA A 130 14.00 12.05 4.86
N LEU A 131 12.93 11.74 5.58
CA LEU A 131 11.67 12.49 5.51
C LEU A 131 11.85 13.83 6.24
N GLU A 132 11.57 14.94 5.55
CA GLU A 132 11.70 16.29 6.10
C GLU A 132 10.54 16.69 7.01
N ILE A 133 9.39 16.01 6.85
CA ILE A 133 8.19 16.23 7.66
C ILE A 133 8.29 15.38 8.94
N PRO A 134 7.92 15.91 10.12
CA PRO A 134 7.85 15.12 11.34
C PRO A 134 7.05 13.83 11.14
N ALA A 135 7.56 12.69 11.60
CA ALA A 135 6.90 11.41 11.36
C ALA A 135 6.93 10.51 12.59
N GLN A 136 5.90 9.70 12.75
CA GLN A 136 5.76 8.70 13.81
C GLN A 136 5.35 7.35 13.25
N PRO A 137 5.96 6.24 13.68
CA PRO A 137 5.53 4.90 13.33
C PRO A 137 4.31 4.49 14.17
N VAL A 138 3.35 3.82 13.55
CA VAL A 138 2.15 3.28 14.24
C VAL A 138 2.05 1.80 13.92
N VAL A 139 2.35 0.95 14.90
CA VAL A 139 2.25 -0.51 14.73
C VAL A 139 0.80 -0.91 14.53
N LYS A 140 0.50 -1.64 13.44
CA LYS A 140 -0.86 -1.97 12.97
C LYS A 140 -1.69 -0.70 12.73
N GLY A 141 -1.06 0.29 12.13
CA GLY A 141 -1.66 1.58 11.88
C GLY A 141 -2.91 1.51 11.01
N ASP A 142 -2.95 0.60 10.04
CA ASP A 142 -4.10 0.30 9.19
C ASP A 142 -5.38 -0.12 9.95
N ALA A 143 -5.20 -0.64 11.17
CA ALA A 143 -6.29 -1.01 12.09
C ALA A 143 -6.47 -0.01 13.25
N THR A 144 -5.67 1.06 13.31
CA THR A 144 -5.64 2.02 14.43
C THR A 144 -6.05 3.43 13.99
N SER A 145 -5.59 3.89 12.82
CA SER A 145 -5.83 5.22 12.25
C SER A 145 -6.66 5.12 10.97
N ALA A 146 -7.71 5.91 10.85
CA ALA A 146 -8.51 5.99 9.63
C ALA A 146 -7.68 6.49 8.43
N SER A 147 -6.79 7.44 8.66
CA SER A 147 -5.90 8.00 7.62
C SER A 147 -4.90 6.96 7.11
N ILE A 148 -4.31 6.13 7.99
CA ILE A 148 -3.44 5.01 7.57
C ILE A 148 -4.28 3.92 6.88
N GLY A 149 -5.46 3.59 7.39
CA GLY A 149 -6.39 2.65 6.75
C GLY A 149 -6.81 3.09 5.35
N ALA A 150 -7.05 4.39 5.15
CA ALA A 150 -7.31 4.96 3.82
C ALA A 150 -6.10 4.80 2.89
N ALA A 151 -4.89 5.11 3.35
CA ALA A 151 -3.65 4.89 2.60
C ALA A 151 -3.46 3.41 2.23
N SER A 152 -3.73 2.49 3.16
CA SER A 152 -3.70 1.04 2.92
C SER A 152 -4.63 0.62 1.78
N ILE A 153 -5.86 1.11 1.77
CA ILE A 153 -6.83 0.86 0.70
C ILE A 153 -6.34 1.42 -0.64
N LEU A 154 -5.87 2.68 -0.65
CA LEU A 154 -5.33 3.31 -1.86
C LEU A 154 -4.14 2.52 -2.43
N ALA A 155 -3.18 2.14 -1.61
CA ALA A 155 -2.03 1.35 -2.03
C ALA A 155 -2.45 -0.02 -2.56
N LYS A 156 -3.34 -0.73 -1.84
CA LYS A 156 -3.78 -2.08 -2.18
C LYS A 156 -4.58 -2.12 -3.49
N VAL A 157 -5.56 -1.25 -3.65
CA VAL A 157 -6.39 -1.22 -4.87
C VAL A 157 -5.56 -0.79 -6.08
N SER A 158 -4.74 0.25 -5.94
CA SER A 158 -3.85 0.70 -7.02
C SER A 158 -2.91 -0.42 -7.48
N ARG A 159 -2.33 -1.18 -6.54
CA ARG A 159 -1.48 -2.32 -6.89
C ARG A 159 -2.26 -3.45 -7.55
N ASP A 160 -3.43 -3.80 -7.05
CA ASP A 160 -4.23 -4.88 -7.62
C ASP A 160 -4.68 -4.54 -9.05
N ARG A 161 -5.09 -3.30 -9.30
CA ARG A 161 -5.40 -2.78 -10.65
C ARG A 161 -4.17 -2.85 -11.57
N TYR A 162 -2.98 -2.45 -11.09
CA TYR A 162 -1.73 -2.59 -11.85
C TYR A 162 -1.46 -4.05 -12.25
N MET A 163 -1.64 -5.00 -11.33
CA MET A 163 -1.42 -6.42 -11.61
C MET A 163 -2.45 -6.99 -12.59
N MET A 164 -3.67 -6.47 -12.61
CA MET A 164 -4.69 -6.83 -13.61
C MET A 164 -4.34 -6.30 -15.00
N GLU A 165 -3.83 -5.08 -15.11
CA GLU A 165 -3.37 -4.55 -16.40
C GLU A 165 -2.13 -5.30 -16.91
N LEU A 166 -1.22 -5.68 -16.03
CA LEU A 166 -0.06 -6.51 -16.39
C LEU A 166 -0.49 -7.91 -16.86
N ASP A 167 -1.55 -8.48 -16.25
CA ASP A 167 -2.12 -9.77 -16.67
C ASP A 167 -2.64 -9.75 -18.10
N LYS A 168 -3.25 -8.64 -18.54
CA LYS A 168 -3.70 -8.48 -19.92
C LYS A 168 -2.54 -8.52 -20.93
N GLN A 169 -1.36 -8.03 -20.54
CA GLN A 169 -0.15 -8.04 -21.38
C GLN A 169 0.54 -9.41 -21.35
N TYR A 170 0.43 -10.15 -20.25
CA TYR A 170 1.08 -11.43 -20.01
C TYR A 170 0.10 -12.48 -19.48
N PRO A 171 -0.99 -12.81 -20.20
CA PRO A 171 -2.08 -13.65 -19.71
C PRO A 171 -1.64 -15.06 -19.29
N GLN A 172 -0.55 -15.57 -19.88
CA GLN A 172 0.02 -16.87 -19.56
C GLN A 172 0.50 -16.99 -18.11
N TYR A 173 0.79 -15.86 -17.42
CA TYR A 173 1.24 -15.85 -16.02
C TYR A 173 0.08 -15.80 -15.01
N GLN A 174 -1.16 -15.57 -15.42
CA GLN A 174 -2.34 -15.49 -14.57
C GLN A 174 -2.16 -14.55 -13.35
N LEU A 175 -1.53 -13.39 -13.58
CA LEU A 175 -1.19 -12.41 -12.54
C LEU A 175 -2.42 -11.84 -11.84
N ALA A 176 -3.53 -11.75 -12.54
CA ALA A 176 -4.82 -11.33 -11.97
C ALA A 176 -5.28 -12.28 -10.85
N LYS A 177 -4.91 -13.56 -10.88
CA LYS A 177 -5.33 -14.58 -9.92
C LYS A 177 -4.53 -14.52 -8.61
N HIS A 178 -3.19 -14.47 -8.70
CA HIS A 178 -2.30 -14.52 -7.54
C HIS A 178 -1.62 -13.19 -7.22
N LYS A 179 -1.86 -12.12 -8.01
CA LYS A 179 -1.33 -10.76 -7.79
C LYS A 179 0.20 -10.72 -7.57
N GLY A 180 0.92 -11.69 -8.17
CA GLY A 180 2.37 -11.84 -8.05
C GLY A 180 2.87 -12.52 -6.77
N TYR A 181 2.00 -12.96 -5.86
CA TYR A 181 2.42 -13.67 -4.65
C TYR A 181 3.02 -15.05 -4.94
N PRO A 182 3.92 -15.57 -4.07
CA PRO A 182 4.65 -16.83 -4.25
C PRO A 182 3.74 -18.05 -4.00
N THR A 183 2.80 -18.29 -4.91
CA THR A 183 1.93 -19.48 -4.90
C THR A 183 2.54 -20.60 -5.72
N LYS A 184 2.12 -21.85 -5.49
CA LYS A 184 2.53 -23.00 -6.29
C LYS A 184 2.30 -22.74 -7.79
N LEU A 185 1.10 -22.26 -8.15
CA LEU A 185 0.77 -21.87 -9.52
C LEU A 185 1.77 -20.87 -10.10
N HIS A 186 2.16 -19.86 -9.33
CA HIS A 186 3.06 -18.83 -9.82
C HIS A 186 4.44 -19.39 -10.17
N TYR A 187 4.98 -20.30 -9.34
CA TYR A 187 6.24 -20.97 -9.61
C TYR A 187 6.14 -21.91 -10.83
N GLU A 188 5.06 -22.69 -10.95
CA GLU A 188 4.82 -23.55 -12.13
C GLU A 188 4.79 -22.72 -13.43
N LEU A 189 4.20 -21.53 -13.40
CA LEU A 189 4.15 -20.64 -14.56
C LEU A 189 5.51 -19.99 -14.86
N ILE A 190 6.33 -19.70 -13.85
CA ILE A 190 7.72 -19.28 -14.04
C ILE A 190 8.54 -20.38 -14.70
N ASP A 191 8.39 -21.64 -14.24
CA ASP A 191 9.09 -22.79 -14.83
C ASP A 191 8.70 -23.00 -16.30
N GLN A 192 7.43 -22.78 -16.63
CA GLN A 192 6.91 -22.99 -17.97
C GLN A 192 7.25 -21.84 -18.95
N TYR A 193 7.17 -20.59 -18.52
CA TYR A 193 7.25 -19.41 -19.40
C TYR A 193 8.47 -18.53 -19.16
N GLY A 194 9.29 -18.87 -18.15
CA GLY A 194 10.50 -18.13 -17.82
C GLY A 194 10.24 -16.84 -17.04
N ILE A 195 11.30 -16.05 -16.92
CA ILE A 195 11.31 -14.79 -16.16
C ILE A 195 11.16 -13.61 -17.13
N GLN A 196 10.34 -12.64 -16.77
CA GLN A 196 10.09 -11.42 -17.52
C GLN A 196 10.65 -10.19 -16.77
N PRO A 197 10.78 -9.01 -17.41
CA PRO A 197 11.31 -7.80 -16.78
C PRO A 197 10.53 -7.31 -15.56
N PHE A 198 9.27 -7.67 -15.41
CA PHE A 198 8.44 -7.31 -14.27
C PHE A 198 8.72 -8.12 -12.99
N TYR A 199 9.62 -9.11 -13.04
CA TYR A 199 10.02 -9.89 -11.87
C TYR A 199 11.10 -9.18 -11.05
N ARG A 200 11.06 -9.40 -9.74
CA ARG A 200 12.06 -8.95 -8.77
C ARG A 200 13.17 -10.00 -8.71
N ARG A 201 14.28 -9.77 -9.40
CA ARG A 201 15.40 -10.71 -9.51
C ARG A 201 15.98 -11.12 -8.17
N SER A 202 16.11 -10.16 -7.24
CA SER A 202 16.60 -10.40 -5.88
C SER A 202 15.72 -11.38 -5.07
N PHE A 203 14.41 -11.45 -5.37
CA PHE A 203 13.49 -12.38 -4.74
C PHE A 203 13.62 -13.79 -5.35
N LEU A 204 13.77 -13.86 -6.65
CA LEU A 204 13.89 -15.11 -7.39
C LEU A 204 15.26 -15.79 -7.19
N LYS A 205 16.33 -15.00 -7.00
CA LYS A 205 17.67 -15.53 -6.70
C LYS A 205 17.66 -16.41 -5.45
N LYS A 206 16.96 -16.00 -4.39
CA LYS A 206 16.81 -16.78 -3.15
C LYS A 206 16.08 -18.10 -3.35
N GLN A 207 15.32 -18.24 -4.44
CA GLN A 207 14.56 -19.45 -4.79
C GLN A 207 15.27 -20.28 -5.88
N GLY A 208 16.50 -19.91 -6.26
CA GLY A 208 17.28 -20.65 -7.27
C GLY A 208 16.88 -20.37 -8.72
N TYR A 209 15.96 -19.44 -8.97
CA TYR A 209 15.51 -19.10 -10.34
C TYR A 209 16.43 -18.15 -11.09
N TRP A 210 17.41 -17.56 -10.42
CA TRP A 210 18.34 -16.63 -11.06
C TRP A 210 19.77 -17.10 -10.86
N PRO A 211 20.42 -17.69 -11.90
CA PRO A 211 21.83 -18.06 -11.83
C PRO A 211 22.70 -16.81 -11.67
N GLU A 212 23.73 -16.92 -10.82
CA GLU A 212 24.74 -15.88 -10.70
C GLU A 212 25.50 -15.74 -12.02
N GLY A 213 25.59 -14.54 -12.57
CA GLY A 213 26.50 -14.22 -13.67
C GLY A 213 25.92 -14.22 -15.08
N LYS A 214 24.62 -13.98 -15.30
CA LYS A 214 24.08 -13.63 -16.62
C LYS A 214 23.43 -12.25 -16.63
#